data_77b448a33d6cdf48e11d1ccbb205429e
#
_entry.id   77b448a33d6cdf48e11d1ccbb205429e
#
_cell.length_a   1.000
_cell.length_b   1.000
_cell.length_c   1.000
_cell.angle_alpha   90.00
_cell.angle_beta   90.00
_cell.angle_gamma   90.00
#
_symmetry.space_group_name_H-M   'P 1'
#
loop_
_entity.id
_entity.type
_entity.pdbx_description
1 polymer ?
#
loop_
_entity_poly.entity_id
_entity_poly.type
_entity_poly.pdbx_seq_one_letter_code
_entity_poly.pdbx_strand_id
1 'polypeptide(L)'
;MMRNILNEVTLELEEKQITAHNMLPEGLTVQGNSSLLYSIFRNLTDNAIAYAGTHISITIRCFREDERFYYFSFSDTGVGVGPEHLSRLFERFYRVDKGRSRKLGGTGLGLAIVKNAVILHGGTIFAKIPPVEVWNSYLH
;
A
#
# COMPACT_ATOMS: atom_id res chain seq x y z
N MET A 1 -10.75 5.20 -9.07
CA MET A 1 -10.03 3.94 -8.82
C MET A 1 -9.95 3.60 -7.33
N MET A 2 -9.38 4.45 -6.51
CA MET A 2 -9.25 4.15 -5.07
C MET A 2 -10.59 3.97 -4.37
N ARG A 3 -11.58 4.76 -4.70
CA ARG A 3 -12.95 4.59 -4.17
C ARG A 3 -13.49 3.18 -4.46
N ASN A 4 -13.30 2.69 -5.68
CA ASN A 4 -13.75 1.36 -6.08
C ASN A 4 -13.01 0.28 -5.31
N ILE A 5 -11.72 0.42 -5.12
CA ILE A 5 -10.90 -0.52 -4.33
C ILE A 5 -11.43 -0.60 -2.90
N LEU A 6 -11.67 0.54 -2.27
CA LEU A 6 -12.19 0.57 -0.89
C LEU A 6 -13.59 -0.05 -0.81
N ASN A 7 -14.43 0.15 -1.82
CA ASN A 7 -15.74 -0.48 -1.89
C ASN A 7 -15.62 -2.01 -2.01
N GLU A 8 -14.66 -2.49 -2.80
CA GLU A 8 -14.44 -3.92 -2.98
C GLU A 8 -14.01 -4.63 -1.69
N VAL A 9 -13.35 -3.94 -0.78
CA VAL A 9 -12.83 -4.51 0.46
C VAL A 9 -13.61 -4.07 1.70
N THR A 10 -14.81 -3.51 1.51
CA THR A 10 -15.63 -2.99 2.60
C THR A 10 -15.86 -4.03 3.70
N LEU A 11 -16.17 -5.27 3.33
CA LEU A 11 -16.46 -6.31 4.31
C LEU A 11 -15.23 -6.60 5.19
N GLU A 12 -14.06 -6.71 4.59
CA GLU A 12 -12.82 -6.95 5.29
C GLU A 12 -12.46 -5.79 6.22
N LEU A 13 -12.68 -4.56 5.77
CA LEU A 13 -12.47 -3.37 6.60
C LEU A 13 -13.40 -3.37 7.82
N GLU A 14 -14.67 -3.69 7.61
CA GLU A 14 -15.66 -3.75 8.69
C GLU A 14 -15.33 -4.85 9.70
N GLU A 15 -14.96 -6.03 9.23
CA GLU A 15 -14.60 -7.15 10.09
C GLU A 15 -13.44 -6.84 11.02
N LYS A 16 -12.45 -6.10 10.53
CA LYS A 16 -11.27 -5.70 11.31
C LYS A 16 -11.42 -4.34 11.97
N GLN A 17 -12.55 -3.66 11.78
CA GLN A 17 -12.80 -2.32 12.28
C GLN A 17 -11.71 -1.33 11.85
N ILE A 18 -11.33 -1.40 10.58
CA ILE A 18 -10.37 -0.51 9.96
C ILE A 18 -11.11 0.66 9.32
N THR A 19 -10.67 1.88 9.64
CA THR A 19 -11.18 3.10 9.02
C THR A 19 -10.26 3.48 7.88
N ALA A 20 -10.80 3.61 6.67
CA ALA A 20 -10.02 4.01 5.49
C ALA A 20 -10.29 5.46 5.14
N HIS A 21 -9.24 6.25 5.00
CA HIS A 21 -9.30 7.66 4.61
C HIS A 21 -8.72 7.83 3.22
N ASN A 22 -9.59 8.04 2.24
CA ASN A 22 -9.17 8.37 0.88
C ASN A 22 -9.04 9.90 0.77
N MET A 23 -7.82 10.39 0.91
CA MET A 23 -7.51 11.81 0.86
C MET A 23 -7.04 12.26 -0.53
N LEU A 24 -7.20 11.44 -1.55
CA LEU A 24 -6.83 11.80 -2.91
C LEU A 24 -7.80 12.87 -3.44
N PRO A 25 -7.28 13.89 -4.17
CA PRO A 25 -8.14 14.90 -4.77
C PRO A 25 -9.12 14.29 -5.75
N GLU A 26 -10.35 14.80 -5.77
CA GLU A 26 -11.31 14.42 -6.81
C GLU A 26 -10.79 14.88 -8.17
N GLY A 27 -10.98 14.03 -9.18
CA GLY A 27 -10.51 14.35 -10.52
C GLY A 27 -9.03 14.16 -10.76
N LEU A 28 -8.28 13.68 -9.75
CA LEU A 28 -6.88 13.33 -9.96
C LEU A 28 -6.77 12.25 -11.02
N THR A 29 -5.96 12.53 -12.05
CA THR A 29 -5.69 11.57 -13.12
C THR A 29 -4.20 11.31 -13.21
N VAL A 30 -3.84 10.03 -13.38
CA VAL A 30 -2.46 9.60 -13.52
C VAL A 30 -2.36 8.86 -14.85
N GLN A 31 -1.39 9.24 -15.67
CA GLN A 31 -1.14 8.53 -16.92
C GLN A 31 -0.40 7.23 -16.63
N GLY A 32 -0.92 6.14 -17.17
CA GLY A 32 -0.30 4.84 -17.01
C GLY A 32 -1.22 3.69 -17.38
N ASN A 33 -0.75 2.50 -17.14
CA ASN A 33 -1.53 1.29 -17.37
C ASN A 33 -2.53 1.12 -16.24
N SER A 34 -3.82 1.13 -16.56
CA SER A 34 -4.88 1.07 -15.54
C SER A 34 -4.83 -0.22 -14.71
N SER A 35 -4.50 -1.36 -15.32
CA SER A 35 -4.38 -2.62 -14.61
C SER A 35 -3.21 -2.62 -13.61
N LEU A 36 -2.07 -2.06 -14.02
CA LEU A 36 -0.91 -1.96 -13.14
C LEU A 36 -1.14 -0.96 -12.02
N LEU A 37 -1.76 0.17 -12.30
CA LEU A 37 -2.11 1.15 -11.28
C LEU A 37 -3.10 0.55 -10.26
N TYR A 38 -4.10 -0.17 -10.76
CA TYR A 38 -5.02 -0.89 -9.89
C TYR A 38 -4.26 -1.87 -8.99
N SER A 39 -3.34 -2.65 -9.56
CA SER A 39 -2.53 -3.61 -8.80
C SER A 39 -1.71 -2.95 -7.70
N ILE A 40 -1.15 -1.77 -7.97
CA ILE A 40 -0.39 -1.02 -6.96
C ILE A 40 -1.28 -0.73 -5.74
N PHE A 41 -2.39 -0.05 -5.96
CA PHE A 41 -3.25 0.39 -4.87
C PHE A 41 -3.98 -0.77 -4.20
N ARG A 42 -4.42 -1.76 -4.98
CA ARG A 42 -5.09 -2.93 -4.43
C ARG A 42 -4.16 -3.76 -3.55
N ASN A 43 -2.93 -4.02 -4.00
CA ASN A 43 -1.98 -4.80 -3.21
C ASN A 43 -1.54 -4.06 -1.93
N LEU A 44 -1.36 -2.74 -2.00
CA LEU A 44 -1.07 -1.95 -0.79
C LEU A 44 -2.23 -2.03 0.21
N THR A 45 -3.45 -1.94 -0.29
CA THR A 45 -4.65 -2.04 0.55
C THR A 45 -4.78 -3.43 1.19
N ASP A 46 -4.65 -4.48 0.39
CA ASP A 46 -4.74 -5.85 0.87
C ASP A 46 -3.65 -6.15 1.90
N ASN A 47 -2.44 -5.64 1.67
CA ASN A 47 -1.33 -5.81 2.59
C ASN A 47 -1.62 -5.14 3.94
N ALA A 48 -2.15 -3.93 3.92
CA ALA A 48 -2.50 -3.22 5.15
C ALA A 48 -3.60 -3.96 5.91
N ILE A 49 -4.65 -4.43 5.23
CA ILE A 49 -5.73 -5.19 5.86
C ILE A 49 -5.19 -6.48 6.49
N ALA A 50 -4.28 -7.17 5.81
CA ALA A 50 -3.73 -8.44 6.31
C ALA A 50 -2.81 -8.27 7.52
N TYR A 51 -1.99 -7.22 7.55
CA TYR A 51 -0.86 -7.16 8.48
C TYR A 51 -0.86 -5.99 9.47
N ALA A 52 -1.64 -4.95 9.25
CA ALA A 52 -1.58 -3.78 10.13
C ALA A 52 -2.29 -3.96 11.47
N GLY A 53 -3.23 -4.89 11.55
CA GLY A 53 -3.97 -5.18 12.79
C GLY A 53 -5.45 -4.79 12.69
N THR A 54 -6.09 -4.67 13.86
CA THR A 54 -7.51 -4.29 13.97
C THR A 54 -7.64 -2.93 14.66
N HIS A 55 -8.78 -2.26 14.47
CA HIS A 55 -9.06 -0.96 15.08
C HIS A 55 -8.02 0.10 14.70
N ILE A 56 -7.57 0.07 13.46
CA ILE A 56 -6.56 0.98 12.93
C ILE A 56 -7.16 1.86 11.83
N SER A 57 -6.40 2.86 11.41
CA SER A 57 -6.74 3.71 10.26
C SER A 57 -5.72 3.52 9.15
N ILE A 58 -6.22 3.54 7.90
CA ILE A 58 -5.41 3.54 6.69
C ILE A 58 -5.65 4.87 6.00
N THR A 59 -4.61 5.55 5.55
CA THR A 59 -4.71 6.83 4.85
C THR A 59 -3.95 6.79 3.54
N ILE A 60 -4.58 7.22 2.47
CA ILE A 60 -3.98 7.35 1.14
C ILE A 60 -4.02 8.84 0.77
N ARG A 61 -2.86 9.41 0.46
CA ARG A 61 -2.73 10.82 0.08
C ARG A 61 -1.83 10.98 -1.12
N CYS A 62 -2.09 12.03 -1.92
CA CYS A 62 -1.09 12.60 -2.80
C CYS A 62 -0.57 13.84 -2.08
N PHE A 63 0.63 13.77 -1.52
CA PHE A 63 1.16 14.83 -0.67
C PHE A 63 2.01 15.85 -1.43
N ARG A 64 2.34 15.54 -2.66
CA ARG A 64 3.12 16.43 -3.53
C ARG A 64 2.86 16.08 -4.98
N GLU A 65 2.94 17.08 -5.84
CA GLU A 65 2.89 16.94 -7.29
C GLU A 65 3.91 17.91 -7.90
N ASP A 66 4.69 17.44 -8.87
CA ASP A 66 5.54 18.29 -9.67
C ASP A 66 5.33 17.99 -11.17
N GLU A 67 6.15 18.52 -12.05
CA GLU A 67 5.98 18.37 -13.50
C GLU A 67 6.11 16.93 -13.97
N ARG A 68 6.80 16.09 -13.20
CA ARG A 68 7.12 14.71 -13.59
C ARG A 68 6.41 13.65 -12.76
N PHE A 69 6.17 13.92 -11.47
CA PHE A 69 5.74 12.91 -10.52
C PHE A 69 4.55 13.35 -9.71
N TYR A 70 3.71 12.36 -9.41
CA TYR A 70 2.83 12.40 -8.26
C TYR A 70 3.51 11.65 -7.12
N TYR A 71 3.38 12.15 -5.91
CA TYR A 71 3.97 11.57 -4.71
C TYR A 71 2.85 11.11 -3.80
N PHE A 72 2.70 9.79 -3.71
CA PHE A 72 1.65 9.19 -2.90
C PHE A 72 2.20 8.67 -1.58
N SER A 73 1.40 8.79 -0.53
CA SER A 73 1.65 8.16 0.75
C SER A 73 0.52 7.19 1.04
N PHE A 74 0.89 5.97 1.39
CA PHE A 74 -0.04 4.96 1.86
C PHE A 74 0.43 4.57 3.26
N SER A 75 -0.33 4.97 4.28
CA SER A 75 0.08 4.83 5.67
C SER A 75 -1.02 4.16 6.50
N ASP A 76 -0.62 3.56 7.60
CA ASP A 76 -1.55 3.00 8.58
C ASP A 76 -1.07 3.31 10.00
N THR A 77 -1.97 3.14 10.96
CA THR A 77 -1.68 3.33 12.37
C THR A 77 -1.42 2.01 13.10
N GLY A 78 -1.12 0.96 12.34
CA GLY A 78 -0.91 -0.38 12.87
C GLY A 78 0.47 -0.56 13.49
N VAL A 79 0.80 -1.84 13.70
CA VAL A 79 2.02 -2.22 14.43
C VAL A 79 3.32 -1.90 13.71
N GLY A 80 3.26 -1.67 12.39
CA GLY A 80 4.46 -1.44 11.59
C GLY A 80 5.33 -2.69 11.46
N VAL A 81 6.56 -2.46 11.00
CA VAL A 81 7.57 -3.53 10.85
C VAL A 81 8.87 -3.09 11.49
N GLY A 82 9.69 -4.06 11.91
CA GLY A 82 11.02 -3.76 12.43
C GLY A 82 11.93 -3.15 11.37
N PRO A 83 12.89 -2.28 11.75
CA PRO A 83 13.79 -1.63 10.78
C PRO A 83 14.57 -2.64 9.92
N GLU A 84 14.87 -3.81 10.44
CA GLU A 84 15.61 -4.85 9.75
C GLU A 84 14.89 -5.41 8.53
N HIS A 85 13.57 -5.21 8.44
CA HIS A 85 12.75 -5.71 7.32
C HIS A 85 12.59 -4.71 6.19
N LEU A 86 12.83 -3.42 6.42
CA LEU A 86 12.50 -2.36 5.47
C LEU A 86 13.15 -2.55 4.10
N SER A 87 14.41 -2.95 4.06
CA SER A 87 15.12 -3.13 2.80
C SER A 87 14.67 -4.36 2.01
N ARG A 88 13.94 -5.28 2.64
CA ARG A 88 13.55 -6.56 2.05
C ARG A 88 12.05 -6.70 1.80
N LEU A 89 11.25 -5.73 2.22
CA LEU A 89 9.78 -5.85 2.13
C LEU A 89 9.27 -6.06 0.71
N PHE A 90 9.96 -5.55 -0.30
CA PHE A 90 9.57 -5.67 -1.69
C PHE A 90 10.20 -6.86 -2.41
N GLU A 91 10.98 -7.68 -1.71
CA GLU A 91 11.53 -8.91 -2.27
C GLU A 91 10.41 -9.96 -2.44
N ARG A 92 10.51 -10.73 -3.51
CA ARG A 92 9.56 -11.81 -3.77
C ARG A 92 9.63 -12.85 -2.66
N PHE A 93 8.47 -13.26 -2.18
CA PHE A 93 8.31 -14.28 -1.13
C PHE A 93 8.85 -13.88 0.25
N TYR A 94 9.32 -12.65 0.43
CA TYR A 94 9.75 -12.19 1.74
C TYR A 94 8.56 -11.97 2.66
N ARG A 95 8.65 -12.46 3.87
CA ARG A 95 7.62 -12.34 4.91
C ARG A 95 8.27 -11.98 6.23
N VAL A 96 7.71 -11.00 6.92
CA VAL A 96 8.16 -10.60 8.25
C VAL A 96 7.89 -11.69 9.27
N ASP A 97 6.71 -12.31 9.18
CA ASP A 97 6.28 -13.42 10.04
C ASP A 97 5.72 -14.52 9.16
N LYS A 98 6.52 -15.54 8.91
CA LYS A 98 6.14 -16.65 8.02
C LYS A 98 4.92 -17.43 8.52
N GLY A 99 4.85 -17.68 9.82
CA GLY A 99 3.71 -18.40 10.40
C GLY A 99 2.42 -17.61 10.28
N ARG A 100 2.45 -16.34 10.62
CA ARG A 100 1.31 -15.44 10.51
C ARG A 100 0.88 -15.27 9.05
N SER A 101 1.84 -15.12 8.13
CA SER A 101 1.56 -14.98 6.70
C SER A 101 0.82 -16.20 6.15
N ARG A 102 1.22 -17.41 6.52
CA ARG A 102 0.52 -18.62 6.12
C ARG A 102 -0.91 -18.65 6.63
N LYS A 103 -1.11 -18.29 7.89
CA LYS A 103 -2.44 -18.24 8.52
C LYS A 103 -3.35 -17.25 7.83
N LEU A 104 -2.81 -16.13 7.35
CA LEU A 104 -3.56 -15.10 6.65
C LEU A 104 -3.65 -15.32 5.14
N GLY A 105 -3.06 -16.41 4.63
CA GLY A 105 -3.11 -16.73 3.21
C GLY A 105 -2.19 -15.90 2.32
N GLY A 106 -1.23 -15.17 2.90
CA GLY A 106 -0.32 -14.33 2.13
C GLY A 106 0.66 -15.13 1.29
N THR A 107 0.93 -14.67 0.06
CA THR A 107 1.85 -15.32 -0.89
C THR A 107 3.27 -14.76 -0.82
N GLY A 108 3.46 -13.57 -0.24
CA GLY A 108 4.74 -12.87 -0.27
C GLY A 108 5.05 -12.21 -1.61
N LEU A 109 4.09 -12.12 -2.52
CA LEU A 109 4.27 -11.52 -3.84
C LEU A 109 3.69 -10.12 -3.99
N GLY A 110 2.72 -9.74 -3.15
CA GLY A 110 1.98 -8.49 -3.30
C GLY A 110 2.85 -7.25 -3.40
N LEU A 111 3.81 -7.09 -2.50
CA LEU A 111 4.69 -5.91 -2.51
C LEU A 111 5.72 -5.95 -3.64
N ALA A 112 6.16 -7.13 -4.06
CA ALA A 112 7.03 -7.27 -5.24
C ALA A 112 6.29 -6.85 -6.51
N ILE A 113 5.01 -7.19 -6.63
CA ILE A 113 4.15 -6.75 -7.74
C ILE A 113 4.04 -5.23 -7.73
N VAL A 114 3.81 -4.63 -6.57
CA VAL A 114 3.74 -3.17 -6.42
C VAL A 114 5.04 -2.52 -6.91
N LYS A 115 6.18 -2.99 -6.43
CA LYS A 115 7.48 -2.42 -6.82
C LYS A 115 7.70 -2.49 -8.33
N ASN A 116 7.44 -3.64 -8.94
CA ASN A 116 7.62 -3.81 -10.37
C ASN A 116 6.69 -2.89 -11.17
N ALA A 117 5.44 -2.75 -10.77
CA ALA A 117 4.49 -1.87 -11.43
C ALA A 117 4.91 -0.40 -11.32
N VAL A 118 5.42 0.03 -10.17
CA VAL A 118 5.94 1.38 -9.96
C VAL A 118 7.15 1.62 -10.87
N ILE A 119 8.08 0.67 -10.94
CA ILE A 119 9.27 0.78 -11.80
C ILE A 119 8.86 0.88 -13.28
N LEU A 120 7.89 0.11 -13.71
CA LEU A 120 7.38 0.17 -15.09
C LEU A 120 6.77 1.54 -15.43
N HIS A 121 6.32 2.28 -14.43
CA HIS A 121 5.83 3.65 -14.59
C HIS A 121 6.94 4.70 -14.39
N GLY A 122 8.21 4.27 -14.30
CA GLY A 122 9.34 5.17 -14.12
C GLY A 122 9.47 5.75 -12.71
N GLY A 123 8.72 5.23 -11.76
CA GLY A 123 8.72 5.70 -10.39
C GLY A 123 9.61 4.90 -9.45
N THR A 124 9.60 5.28 -8.21
CA THR A 124 10.28 4.58 -7.12
C THR A 124 9.33 4.38 -5.96
N ILE A 125 9.56 3.34 -5.20
CA ILE A 125 8.80 3.06 -3.99
C ILE A 125 9.75 2.68 -2.87
N PHE A 126 9.46 3.12 -1.66
CA PHE A 126 10.18 2.69 -0.47
C PHE A 126 9.26 2.69 0.74
N ALA A 127 9.65 1.87 1.71
CA ALA A 127 9.01 1.84 3.02
C ALA A 127 9.89 2.56 4.02
N LYS A 128 9.28 3.22 4.98
CA LYS A 128 10.00 3.84 6.10
C LYS A 128 9.19 3.67 7.37
N ILE A 129 9.87 3.83 8.51
CA ILE A 129 9.22 3.83 9.81
C ILE A 129 9.36 5.23 10.40
N PRO A 130 8.54 6.19 9.97
CA PRO A 130 8.36 7.41 10.75
C PRO A 130 7.52 7.03 11.96
N PRO A 131 7.23 7.93 12.87
CA PRO A 131 6.37 7.58 13.99
C PRO A 131 5.05 6.95 13.63
N VAL A 132 4.51 7.21 12.44
CA VAL A 132 3.16 6.77 12.07
C VAL A 132 3.00 6.22 10.66
N GLU A 133 4.01 6.29 9.80
CA GLU A 133 3.89 5.88 8.40
C GLU A 133 4.81 4.71 8.10
N VAL A 134 4.32 3.75 7.35
CA VAL A 134 5.07 2.55 6.98
C VAL A 134 5.42 2.53 5.50
N TRP A 135 4.57 3.12 4.65
CA TRP A 135 4.69 3.02 3.20
C TRP A 135 4.62 4.38 2.52
N ASN A 136 5.52 4.63 1.59
CA ASN A 136 5.44 5.77 0.69
C ASN A 136 5.71 5.30 -0.73
N SER A 137 4.91 5.79 -1.68
CA SER A 137 5.04 5.45 -3.09
C SER A 137 5.17 6.73 -3.90
N TYR A 138 6.07 6.71 -4.88
CA TYR A 138 6.28 7.82 -5.81
C TYR A 138 6.01 7.31 -7.22
N LEU A 139 5.13 8.01 -7.95
CA LEU A 139 4.75 7.66 -9.32
C LEU A 139 4.90 8.86 -10.25
N HIS A 140 5.21 8.57 -11.49
CA HIS A 140 5.18 9.57 -12.56
C HIS A 140 3.76 10.01 -12.84
#